data_06e31667a856d58622064b4ffc07bebc
#
_entry.id   06e31667a856d58622064b4ffc07bebc
#
_cell.length_a   1.000
_cell.length_b   1.000
_cell.length_c   1.000
_cell.angle_alpha   90.00
_cell.angle_beta   90.00
_cell.angle_gamma   90.00
#
_symmetry.space_group_name_H-M   'P 1'
#
loop_
_entity.id
_entity.type
_entity.pdbx_description
1 polymer ?
#
loop_
_entity_poly.entity_id
_entity_poly.type
_entity_poly.pdbx_seq_one_letter_code
_entity_poly.pdbx_strand_id
1 'polypeptide(L)'
;MKMNIIITVFLCTVLSSACVSQPASLLKNINTKLSTGQTTISQVLSDTAYMSLHSLTAFREIIKQHARSEKIKLNTEAEPGTKITVKGLIFDRSGKPLADKLVYVYQTSSEGWYSDTAPHISKNEGDRGHARLFGYFKTGTTGAFEFSTVKPSGYPNSSLPAHIHIEIAMDDNSNFISELLFDDDPRLVGEIRDRSVREKFFIVKNTGTATSPVYEYLVKP
;
A
#
# COMPACT_ATOMS: atom_id res chain seq x y z
N MET A 1 -27.56 30.61 -66.99
CA MET A 1 -27.68 29.38 -66.18
C MET A 1 -26.31 29.21 -65.45
N LYS A 2 -26.26 29.64 -64.16
CA LYS A 2 -24.99 29.59 -63.37
C LYS A 2 -25.02 28.34 -62.51
N MET A 3 -24.07 27.46 -62.72
CA MET A 3 -23.89 26.21 -61.99
C MET A 3 -23.02 26.45 -60.80
N ASN A 4 -23.61 26.36 -59.60
CA ASN A 4 -22.88 26.42 -58.31
C ASN A 4 -22.31 25.07 -57.99
N ILE A 5 -21.00 24.97 -57.95
CA ILE A 5 -20.26 23.77 -57.46
C ILE A 5 -20.10 23.91 -55.95
N ILE A 6 -20.76 23.04 -55.20
CA ILE A 6 -20.61 22.91 -53.76
C ILE A 6 -19.43 21.98 -53.55
N ILE A 7 -18.30 22.49 -53.03
CA ILE A 7 -17.16 21.70 -52.57
C ILE A 7 -17.43 21.30 -51.11
N THR A 8 -17.78 20.03 -50.90
CA THR A 8 -17.87 19.46 -49.58
C THR A 8 -16.47 19.10 -49.08
N VAL A 9 -15.96 19.87 -48.13
CA VAL A 9 -14.67 19.57 -47.47
C VAL A 9 -14.97 18.50 -46.40
N PHE A 10 -14.48 17.29 -46.63
CA PHE A 10 -14.45 16.22 -45.66
C PHE A 10 -13.34 16.50 -44.63
N LEU A 11 -13.69 17.03 -43.48
CA LEU A 11 -12.77 17.20 -42.37
C LEU A 11 -12.59 15.84 -41.69
N CYS A 12 -11.52 15.14 -42.04
CA CYS A 12 -11.12 13.90 -41.40
C CYS A 12 -10.55 14.22 -40.01
N THR A 13 -11.34 14.12 -38.95
CA THR A 13 -10.85 14.21 -37.60
C THR A 13 -10.08 12.94 -37.27
N VAL A 14 -8.78 13.00 -37.34
CA VAL A 14 -7.87 12.01 -36.75
C VAL A 14 -7.94 12.20 -35.25
N LEU A 15 -8.84 11.45 -34.60
CA LEU A 15 -8.84 11.29 -33.14
C LEU A 15 -7.59 10.50 -32.75
N SER A 16 -6.63 11.25 -32.23
CA SER A 16 -5.35 10.74 -31.79
C SER A 16 -5.52 9.69 -30.69
N SER A 17 -5.10 8.46 -30.97
CA SER A 17 -4.93 7.34 -30.04
C SER A 17 -3.79 7.56 -29.03
N ALA A 18 -3.48 8.81 -28.70
CA ALA A 18 -2.33 9.18 -27.85
C ALA A 18 -2.55 8.94 -26.36
N CYS A 19 -3.78 8.60 -25.91
CA CYS A 19 -4.11 8.55 -24.49
C CYS A 19 -3.93 7.16 -23.84
N VAL A 20 -3.76 6.09 -24.61
CA VAL A 20 -3.65 4.71 -24.09
C VAL A 20 -2.21 4.24 -23.92
N SER A 21 -1.24 4.93 -24.51
CA SER A 21 0.17 4.53 -24.50
C SER A 21 0.97 5.03 -23.28
N GLN A 22 0.53 6.06 -22.58
CA GLN A 22 1.29 6.66 -21.48
C GLN A 22 1.49 5.73 -20.26
N PRO A 23 0.45 5.05 -19.70
CA PRO A 23 0.67 4.17 -18.56
C PRO A 23 1.61 3.00 -18.88
N ALA A 24 1.50 2.38 -20.06
CA ALA A 24 2.31 1.23 -20.42
C ALA A 24 3.81 1.59 -20.59
N SER A 25 4.13 2.72 -21.20
CA SER A 25 5.51 3.19 -21.33
C SER A 25 6.11 3.57 -19.98
N LEU A 26 5.32 4.19 -19.10
CA LEU A 26 5.73 4.57 -17.76
C LEU A 26 5.98 3.33 -16.88
N LEU A 27 5.10 2.33 -16.92
CA LEU A 27 5.28 1.05 -16.22
C LEU A 27 6.56 0.33 -16.69
N LYS A 28 6.81 0.29 -18.00
CA LYS A 28 8.05 -0.29 -18.55
C LYS A 28 9.30 0.45 -18.03
N ASN A 29 9.26 1.78 -18.00
CA ASN A 29 10.37 2.61 -17.50
C ASN A 29 10.62 2.33 -16.00
N ILE A 30 9.57 2.31 -15.18
CA ILE A 30 9.67 1.99 -13.74
C ILE A 30 10.30 0.60 -13.56
N ASN A 31 9.79 -0.41 -14.27
CA ASN A 31 10.32 -1.78 -14.19
C ASN A 31 11.81 -1.83 -14.57
N THR A 32 12.21 -1.14 -15.64
CA THR A 32 13.63 -1.05 -16.07
C THR A 32 14.48 -0.39 -14.99
N LYS A 33 14.06 0.75 -14.44
CA LYS A 33 14.81 1.47 -13.40
C LYS A 33 14.98 0.64 -12.12
N LEU A 34 13.94 -0.08 -11.70
CA LEU A 34 14.01 -0.99 -10.56
C LEU A 34 14.95 -2.17 -10.85
N SER A 35 14.88 -2.76 -12.05
CA SER A 35 15.75 -3.88 -12.44
C SER A 35 17.23 -3.51 -12.50
N THR A 36 17.53 -2.27 -12.90
CA THR A 36 18.92 -1.76 -13.01
C THR A 36 19.44 -1.11 -11.73
N GLY A 37 18.62 -1.01 -10.67
CA GLY A 37 18.98 -0.32 -9.43
C GLY A 37 19.07 1.21 -9.54
N GLN A 38 18.56 1.80 -10.64
CA GLN A 38 18.52 3.25 -10.81
C GLN A 38 17.48 3.94 -9.92
N THR A 39 16.54 3.17 -9.37
CA THR A 39 15.57 3.63 -8.39
C THR A 39 15.23 2.51 -7.41
N THR A 40 14.66 2.86 -6.27
CA THR A 40 14.17 1.92 -5.26
C THR A 40 12.64 1.90 -5.22
N ILE A 41 12.07 0.85 -4.63
CA ILE A 41 10.62 0.77 -4.38
C ILE A 41 10.16 1.99 -3.57
N SER A 42 10.91 2.38 -2.54
CA SER A 42 10.59 3.55 -1.70
C SER A 42 10.50 4.84 -2.53
N GLN A 43 11.44 5.07 -3.43
CA GLN A 43 11.42 6.23 -4.32
C GLN A 43 10.21 6.19 -5.27
N VAL A 44 9.90 5.01 -5.83
CA VAL A 44 8.74 4.85 -6.72
C VAL A 44 7.42 5.08 -5.98
N LEU A 45 7.24 4.48 -4.79
CA LEU A 45 6.01 4.62 -4.01
C LEU A 45 5.82 6.03 -3.42
N SER A 46 6.91 6.76 -3.19
CA SER A 46 6.86 8.13 -2.63
C SER A 46 6.88 9.23 -3.67
N ASP A 47 6.95 8.92 -4.96
CA ASP A 47 6.94 9.90 -6.04
C ASP A 47 5.48 10.21 -6.47
N THR A 48 5.10 11.48 -6.34
CA THR A 48 3.76 11.96 -6.72
C THR A 48 3.43 11.72 -8.20
N ALA A 49 4.44 11.66 -9.08
CA ALA A 49 4.26 11.39 -10.50
C ALA A 49 3.68 9.99 -10.78
N TYR A 50 3.82 9.05 -9.86
CA TYR A 50 3.35 7.67 -10.00
C TYR A 50 2.08 7.36 -9.21
N MET A 51 1.53 8.31 -8.45
CA MET A 51 0.35 8.09 -7.60
C MET A 51 -0.85 7.53 -8.36
N SER A 52 -1.10 8.02 -9.57
CA SER A 52 -2.20 7.52 -10.42
C SER A 52 -2.04 6.06 -10.88
N LEU A 53 -0.83 5.49 -10.74
CA LEU A 53 -0.56 4.09 -11.08
C LEU A 53 -0.85 3.14 -9.92
N HIS A 54 -0.96 3.63 -8.68
CA HIS A 54 -1.04 2.79 -7.48
C HIS A 54 -2.25 1.83 -7.49
N SER A 55 -3.35 2.18 -8.14
CA SER A 55 -4.52 1.33 -8.33
C SER A 55 -4.41 0.33 -9.49
N LEU A 56 -3.35 0.41 -10.32
CA LEU A 56 -3.18 -0.48 -11.46
C LEU A 56 -2.53 -1.80 -11.03
N THR A 57 -3.18 -2.92 -11.36
CA THR A 57 -2.64 -4.26 -11.09
C THR A 57 -1.22 -4.43 -11.65
N ALA A 58 -0.96 -3.97 -12.87
CA ALA A 58 0.36 -4.07 -13.49
C ALA A 58 1.45 -3.30 -12.70
N PHE A 59 1.12 -2.14 -12.13
CA PHE A 59 2.05 -1.41 -11.25
C PHE A 59 2.34 -2.20 -9.99
N ARG A 60 1.30 -2.73 -9.33
CA ARG A 60 1.43 -3.51 -8.09
C ARG A 60 2.26 -4.77 -8.30
N GLU A 61 2.09 -5.47 -9.43
CA GLU A 61 2.92 -6.62 -9.79
C GLU A 61 4.39 -6.24 -10.00
N ILE A 62 4.70 -5.09 -10.60
CA ILE A 62 6.07 -4.59 -10.72
C ILE A 62 6.67 -4.37 -9.32
N ILE A 63 5.96 -3.67 -8.42
CA ILE A 63 6.44 -3.45 -7.05
C ILE A 63 6.68 -4.79 -6.33
N LYS A 64 5.75 -5.74 -6.46
CA LYS A 64 5.87 -7.09 -5.88
C LYS A 64 7.08 -7.86 -6.41
N GLN A 65 7.32 -7.84 -7.72
CA GLN A 65 8.46 -8.52 -8.36
C GLN A 65 9.81 -8.00 -7.88
N HIS A 66 9.88 -6.71 -7.55
CA HIS A 66 11.09 -6.06 -7.06
C HIS A 66 11.18 -5.98 -5.53
N ALA A 67 10.26 -6.62 -4.78
CA ALA A 67 10.28 -6.64 -3.32
C ALA A 67 11.61 -7.21 -2.79
N ARG A 68 12.22 -6.49 -1.86
CA ARG A 68 13.52 -6.83 -1.24
C ARG A 68 13.44 -6.60 0.26
N SER A 69 14.44 -7.10 0.98
CA SER A 69 14.65 -6.88 2.42
C SER A 69 15.24 -5.49 2.65
N GLU A 70 14.44 -4.46 2.47
CA GLU A 70 14.82 -3.07 2.68
C GLU A 70 13.76 -2.32 3.49
N LYS A 71 14.17 -1.19 4.02
CA LYS A 71 13.23 -0.24 4.61
C LYS A 71 12.45 0.42 3.48
N ILE A 72 11.13 0.26 3.46
CA ILE A 72 10.31 0.90 2.44
C ILE A 72 9.51 2.08 2.99
N LYS A 73 9.23 3.04 2.11
CA LYS A 73 8.37 4.18 2.36
C LYS A 73 7.13 4.08 1.48
N LEU A 74 5.95 4.13 2.10
CA LEU A 74 4.67 3.92 1.42
C LEU A 74 4.00 5.22 0.96
N ASN A 75 4.44 6.37 1.46
CA ASN A 75 3.79 7.65 1.26
C ASN A 75 4.73 8.69 0.66
N THR A 76 4.16 9.67 -0.02
CA THR A 76 4.88 10.86 -0.46
C THR A 76 5.23 11.77 0.73
N GLU A 77 6.15 12.72 0.55
CA GLU A 77 6.44 13.72 1.60
C GLU A 77 5.21 14.60 1.91
N ALA A 78 4.42 14.91 0.88
CA ALA A 78 3.23 15.74 0.99
C ALA A 78 2.00 15.00 1.55
N GLU A 79 2.10 13.66 1.77
CA GLU A 79 0.97 12.89 2.32
C GLU A 79 0.54 13.45 3.67
N PRO A 80 -0.74 13.86 3.86
CA PRO A 80 -1.23 14.39 5.12
C PRO A 80 -1.18 13.37 6.25
N GLY A 81 -1.07 13.85 7.48
CA GLY A 81 -1.14 13.04 8.69
C GLY A 81 0.20 12.85 9.40
N THR A 82 0.16 12.23 10.57
CA THR A 82 1.32 11.95 11.40
C THR A 82 2.17 10.87 10.75
N LYS A 83 3.44 11.20 10.45
CA LYS A 83 4.41 10.22 9.93
C LYS A 83 4.76 9.23 11.02
N ILE A 84 4.75 7.95 10.69
CA ILE A 84 5.06 6.86 11.61
C ILE A 84 6.07 5.89 10.99
N THR A 85 6.78 5.19 11.85
CA THR A 85 7.60 4.03 11.49
C THR A 85 6.98 2.78 12.10
N VAL A 86 6.81 1.76 11.30
CA VAL A 86 6.38 0.44 11.72
C VAL A 86 7.56 -0.52 11.56
N LYS A 87 7.88 -1.22 12.65
CA LYS A 87 8.91 -2.25 12.69
C LYS A 87 8.31 -3.55 13.14
N GLY A 88 8.85 -4.65 12.68
CA GLY A 88 8.39 -5.94 13.17
C GLY A 88 9.42 -7.04 13.02
N LEU A 89 9.15 -8.11 13.74
CA LEU A 89 9.86 -9.36 13.67
C LEU A 89 8.84 -10.47 13.42
N ILE A 90 9.11 -11.33 12.46
CA ILE A 90 8.23 -12.45 12.11
C ILE A 90 8.94 -13.75 12.49
N PHE A 91 8.29 -14.58 13.30
CA PHE A 91 8.77 -15.90 13.69
C PHE A 91 7.74 -16.96 13.33
N ASP A 92 8.20 -18.17 13.09
CA ASP A 92 7.34 -19.33 13.03
C ASP A 92 6.84 -19.75 14.46
N ARG A 93 5.99 -20.77 14.51
CA ARG A 93 5.47 -21.30 15.79
C ARG A 93 6.56 -21.88 16.71
N SER A 94 7.69 -22.28 16.15
CA SER A 94 8.85 -22.78 16.91
C SER A 94 9.72 -21.66 17.47
N GLY A 95 9.50 -20.42 17.08
CA GLY A 95 10.30 -19.26 17.44
C GLY A 95 11.49 -19.01 16.51
N LYS A 96 11.55 -19.70 15.37
CA LYS A 96 12.58 -19.46 14.36
C LYS A 96 12.21 -18.24 13.51
N PRO A 97 13.15 -17.30 13.25
CA PRO A 97 12.89 -16.16 12.37
C PRO A 97 12.48 -16.59 10.95
N LEU A 98 11.45 -15.99 10.41
CA LEU A 98 10.99 -16.19 9.05
C LEU A 98 11.70 -15.20 8.12
N ALA A 99 12.86 -15.60 7.60
CA ALA A 99 13.68 -14.82 6.66
C ALA A 99 13.14 -14.89 5.23
N ASP A 100 13.38 -13.84 4.43
CA ASP A 100 13.06 -13.74 3.00
C ASP A 100 11.56 -13.96 2.66
N LYS A 101 10.67 -13.73 3.64
CA LYS A 101 9.22 -13.84 3.41
C LYS A 101 8.69 -12.59 2.74
N LEU A 102 7.93 -12.79 1.67
CA LEU A 102 7.21 -11.70 1.04
C LEU A 102 6.10 -11.21 1.97
N VAL A 103 6.13 -9.93 2.27
CA VAL A 103 5.12 -9.24 3.07
C VAL A 103 4.43 -8.21 2.19
N TYR A 104 3.13 -8.18 2.27
CA TYR A 104 2.28 -7.16 1.67
C TYR A 104 1.57 -6.38 2.78
N VAL A 105 1.62 -5.07 2.71
CA VAL A 105 0.90 -4.18 3.62
C VAL A 105 0.08 -3.18 2.84
N TYR A 106 -1.10 -2.81 3.36
CA TYR A 106 -1.91 -1.73 2.82
C TYR A 106 -2.77 -1.12 3.91
N GLN A 107 -3.13 0.15 3.72
CA GLN A 107 -3.83 0.92 4.74
C GLN A 107 -4.64 2.08 4.13
N THR A 108 -5.49 2.67 4.95
CA THR A 108 -6.14 3.95 4.66
C THR A 108 -5.18 5.13 4.86
N SER A 109 -5.53 6.28 4.32
CA SER A 109 -4.92 7.58 4.65
C SER A 109 -5.24 8.02 6.09
N SER A 110 -4.73 9.17 6.50
CA SER A 110 -5.08 9.82 7.76
C SER A 110 -6.55 10.24 7.86
N GLU A 111 -7.28 10.22 6.75
CA GLU A 111 -8.72 10.49 6.67
C GLU A 111 -9.58 9.22 6.65
N GLY A 112 -8.97 8.04 6.63
CA GLY A 112 -9.66 6.76 6.57
C GLY A 112 -10.06 6.31 5.17
N TRP A 113 -9.39 6.80 4.12
CA TRP A 113 -9.67 6.49 2.71
C TRP A 113 -8.58 5.60 2.12
N TYR A 114 -8.97 4.56 1.39
CA TYR A 114 -8.02 3.74 0.62
C TYR A 114 -7.61 4.39 -0.69
N SER A 115 -8.51 5.13 -1.32
CA SER A 115 -8.27 5.85 -2.58
C SER A 115 -8.59 7.33 -2.42
N ASP A 116 -8.28 8.14 -3.44
CA ASP A 116 -8.60 9.57 -3.46
C ASP A 116 -10.09 9.85 -3.73
N THR A 117 -10.85 8.84 -4.17
CA THR A 117 -12.24 9.01 -4.63
C THR A 117 -13.27 8.33 -3.74
N ALA A 118 -12.86 7.46 -2.84
CA ALA A 118 -13.78 6.74 -1.95
C ALA A 118 -13.11 6.39 -0.63
N PRO A 119 -13.84 6.39 0.50
CA PRO A 119 -13.28 6.02 1.80
C PRO A 119 -12.79 4.57 1.84
N HIS A 120 -13.56 3.65 1.31
CA HIS A 120 -13.14 2.28 1.04
C HIS A 120 -14.08 1.66 -0.02
N ILE A 121 -13.66 0.56 -0.60
CA ILE A 121 -14.46 -0.23 -1.51
C ILE A 121 -15.01 -1.42 -0.71
N SER A 122 -16.32 -1.54 -0.59
CA SER A 122 -16.98 -2.54 0.27
C SER A 122 -16.77 -4.01 -0.14
N LYS A 123 -16.02 -4.25 -1.21
CA LYS A 123 -15.66 -5.60 -1.66
C LYS A 123 -14.23 -5.90 -1.23
N ASN A 124 -14.03 -7.03 -0.55
CA ASN A 124 -12.75 -7.46 0.01
C ASN A 124 -11.55 -7.31 -0.94
N GLU A 125 -11.70 -7.67 -2.21
CA GLU A 125 -10.65 -7.57 -3.21
C GLU A 125 -10.36 -6.12 -3.63
N GLY A 126 -11.34 -5.23 -3.54
CA GLY A 126 -11.22 -3.84 -3.98
C GLY A 126 -10.21 -3.05 -3.16
N ASP A 127 -10.35 -3.04 -1.85
CA ASP A 127 -9.46 -2.29 -0.95
C ASP A 127 -8.04 -2.83 -1.01
N ARG A 128 -7.88 -4.14 -0.98
CA ARG A 128 -6.60 -4.84 -1.13
C ARG A 128 -5.91 -4.49 -2.45
N GLY A 129 -6.64 -4.46 -3.54
CA GLY A 129 -6.12 -4.19 -4.89
C GLY A 129 -6.01 -2.71 -5.26
N HIS A 130 -6.64 -1.79 -4.52
CA HIS A 130 -6.76 -0.38 -4.90
C HIS A 130 -6.24 0.60 -3.85
N ALA A 131 -5.82 0.13 -2.67
CA ALA A 131 -5.27 1.00 -1.65
C ALA A 131 -4.10 1.83 -2.21
N ARG A 132 -4.16 3.13 -2.04
CA ARG A 132 -3.12 4.06 -2.49
C ARG A 132 -1.84 3.91 -1.68
N LEU A 133 -1.98 3.70 -0.36
CA LEU A 133 -0.88 3.43 0.55
C LEU A 133 -0.70 1.92 0.71
N PHE A 134 0.27 1.37 0.00
CA PHE A 134 0.59 -0.06 0.03
C PHE A 134 2.08 -0.29 -0.20
N GLY A 135 2.56 -1.49 0.09
CA GLY A 135 3.91 -1.90 -0.26
C GLY A 135 4.12 -3.40 -0.20
N TYR A 136 5.10 -3.86 -0.97
CA TYR A 136 5.64 -5.20 -0.93
C TYR A 136 7.11 -5.13 -0.53
N PHE A 137 7.51 -5.94 0.43
CA PHE A 137 8.89 -6.08 0.87
C PHE A 137 9.15 -7.50 1.34
N LYS A 138 10.42 -7.83 1.60
CA LYS A 138 10.80 -9.10 2.17
C LYS A 138 11.40 -8.92 3.55
N THR A 139 11.18 -9.90 4.43
CA THR A 139 11.82 -9.92 5.74
C THR A 139 13.32 -10.16 5.62
N GLY A 140 14.10 -9.53 6.49
CA GLY A 140 15.54 -9.76 6.63
C GLY A 140 15.87 -11.13 7.22
N THR A 141 17.16 -11.44 7.36
CA THR A 141 17.66 -12.72 7.89
C THR A 141 17.19 -13.03 9.32
N THR A 142 16.88 -12.01 10.09
CA THR A 142 16.33 -12.13 11.47
C THR A 142 14.80 -12.12 11.51
N GLY A 143 14.12 -12.19 10.36
CA GLY A 143 12.68 -12.02 10.26
C GLY A 143 12.24 -10.55 10.40
N ALA A 144 13.17 -9.61 10.43
CA ALA A 144 12.87 -8.19 10.61
C ALA A 144 12.25 -7.56 9.37
N PHE A 145 11.36 -6.59 9.60
CA PHE A 145 10.85 -5.68 8.58
C PHE A 145 10.70 -4.26 9.15
N GLU A 146 10.75 -3.28 8.27
CA GLU A 146 10.50 -1.88 8.62
C GLU A 146 9.86 -1.15 7.45
N PHE A 147 8.83 -0.34 7.73
CA PHE A 147 8.33 0.60 6.75
C PHE A 147 7.89 1.90 7.41
N SER A 148 7.98 2.99 6.65
CA SER A 148 7.44 4.29 7.06
C SER A 148 6.20 4.64 6.23
N THR A 149 5.24 5.27 6.93
CA THR A 149 3.95 5.67 6.36
C THR A 149 3.36 6.82 7.16
N VAL A 150 2.10 7.18 6.91
CA VAL A 150 1.29 8.01 7.80
C VAL A 150 0.45 7.12 8.72
N LYS A 151 0.16 7.56 9.94
CA LYS A 151 -0.80 6.86 10.80
C LYS A 151 -2.17 6.86 10.12
N PRO A 152 -2.75 5.68 9.84
CA PRO A 152 -4.07 5.60 9.23
C PRO A 152 -5.15 6.11 10.18
N SER A 153 -6.31 6.40 9.65
CA SER A 153 -7.54 6.54 10.42
C SER A 153 -8.47 5.35 10.16
N GLY A 154 -9.34 5.06 11.11
CA GLY A 154 -10.44 4.12 10.86
C GLY A 154 -11.42 4.70 9.83
N TYR A 155 -12.23 3.85 9.23
CA TYR A 155 -13.15 4.26 8.15
C TYR A 155 -14.10 5.35 8.62
N PRO A 156 -14.40 6.34 7.77
CA PRO A 156 -15.48 7.30 8.03
C PRO A 156 -16.79 6.57 8.29
N ASN A 157 -17.56 7.08 9.26
CA ASN A 157 -18.85 6.50 9.66
C ASN A 157 -18.82 5.04 10.15
N SER A 158 -17.67 4.59 10.66
CA SER A 158 -17.48 3.26 11.23
C SER A 158 -16.90 3.35 12.64
N SER A 159 -17.18 2.36 13.47
CA SER A 159 -16.57 2.18 14.80
C SER A 159 -15.24 1.42 14.75
N LEU A 160 -14.82 0.93 13.58
CA LEU A 160 -13.57 0.20 13.44
C LEU A 160 -12.37 1.11 13.70
N PRO A 161 -11.39 0.65 14.48
CA PRO A 161 -10.18 1.42 14.77
C PRO A 161 -9.28 1.55 13.55
N ALA A 162 -8.34 2.46 13.61
CA ALA A 162 -7.25 2.54 12.64
C ALA A 162 -6.47 1.22 12.60
N HIS A 163 -6.16 0.75 11.40
CA HIS A 163 -5.43 -0.49 11.20
C HIS A 163 -4.61 -0.48 9.92
N ILE A 164 -3.58 -1.33 9.91
CA ILE A 164 -2.79 -1.65 8.73
C ILE A 164 -2.99 -3.13 8.46
N HIS A 165 -3.46 -3.49 7.28
CA HIS A 165 -3.52 -4.89 6.85
C HIS A 165 -2.13 -5.42 6.56
N ILE A 166 -1.85 -6.63 6.99
CA ILE A 166 -0.59 -7.35 6.72
C ILE A 166 -0.89 -8.74 6.19
N GLU A 167 -0.24 -9.10 5.11
CA GLU A 167 -0.25 -10.44 4.54
C GLU A 167 1.18 -10.94 4.40
N ILE A 168 1.45 -12.14 4.88
CA ILE A 168 2.78 -12.76 4.84
C ILE A 168 2.67 -14.06 4.06
N ALA A 169 3.46 -14.20 3.00
CA ALA A 169 3.53 -15.45 2.24
C ALA A 169 4.24 -16.52 3.05
N MET A 170 3.58 -17.67 3.25
CA MET A 170 4.11 -18.81 3.99
C MET A 170 4.71 -19.85 3.03
N ASP A 171 5.53 -20.77 3.58
CA ASP A 171 6.23 -21.80 2.79
C ASP A 171 5.30 -22.86 2.18
N ASP A 172 4.12 -23.02 2.74
CA ASP A 172 3.07 -23.95 2.27
C ASP A 172 2.15 -23.35 1.19
N ASN A 173 2.55 -22.23 0.58
CA ASN A 173 1.77 -21.43 -0.36
C ASN A 173 0.48 -20.83 0.21
N SER A 174 0.31 -20.84 1.54
CA SER A 174 -0.74 -20.07 2.21
C SER A 174 -0.28 -18.63 2.48
N ASN A 175 -1.23 -17.77 2.84
CA ASN A 175 -0.94 -16.44 3.35
C ASN A 175 -1.42 -16.36 4.81
N PHE A 176 -0.55 -15.88 5.68
CA PHE A 176 -0.97 -15.41 6.99
C PHE A 176 -1.50 -13.98 6.83
N ILE A 177 -2.74 -13.74 7.22
CA ILE A 177 -3.41 -12.44 7.10
C ILE A 177 -3.81 -11.97 8.48
N SER A 178 -3.50 -10.73 8.82
CA SER A 178 -3.87 -10.10 10.08
C SER A 178 -3.94 -8.57 9.95
N GLU A 179 -4.23 -7.92 11.06
CA GLU A 179 -4.27 -6.47 11.17
C GLU A 179 -3.31 -5.99 12.26
N LEU A 180 -2.63 -4.88 12.00
CA LEU A 180 -1.79 -4.16 12.94
C LEU A 180 -2.62 -2.99 13.50
N LEU A 181 -2.94 -3.02 14.78
CA LEU A 181 -3.78 -2.05 15.48
C LEU A 181 -2.93 -1.17 16.40
N PHE A 182 -3.42 0.03 16.66
CA PHE A 182 -2.75 1.05 17.47
C PHE A 182 -3.43 1.14 18.85
N ASP A 183 -2.69 0.88 19.94
CA ASP A 183 -3.21 0.90 21.31
C ASP A 183 -3.76 2.28 21.73
N ASP A 184 -3.28 3.33 21.08
CA ASP A 184 -3.69 4.72 21.28
C ASP A 184 -4.84 5.17 20.37
N ASP A 185 -5.48 4.25 19.63
CA ASP A 185 -6.66 4.59 18.84
C ASP A 185 -7.90 4.72 19.74
N PRO A 186 -8.60 5.87 19.71
CA PRO A 186 -9.76 6.10 20.59
C PRO A 186 -10.95 5.15 20.32
N ARG A 187 -10.99 4.49 19.16
CA ARG A 187 -12.02 3.50 18.80
C ARG A 187 -11.68 2.09 19.30
N LEU A 188 -10.41 1.82 19.69
CA LEU A 188 -9.97 0.51 20.16
C LEU A 188 -10.26 0.33 21.65
N VAL A 189 -11.55 0.34 22.00
CA VAL A 189 -12.03 0.25 23.39
C VAL A 189 -13.16 -0.77 23.53
N GLY A 190 -13.44 -1.23 24.74
CA GLY A 190 -14.54 -2.11 25.09
C GLY A 190 -14.58 -3.38 24.21
N GLU A 191 -15.77 -3.72 23.72
CA GLU A 191 -15.99 -4.95 22.95
C GLU A 191 -15.14 -5.01 21.63
N ILE A 192 -14.85 -3.85 21.01
CA ILE A 192 -14.00 -3.81 19.81
C ILE A 192 -12.60 -4.30 20.17
N ARG A 193 -12.03 -3.81 21.27
CA ARG A 193 -10.73 -4.25 21.76
C ARG A 193 -10.73 -5.73 22.12
N ASP A 194 -11.75 -6.17 22.86
CA ASP A 194 -11.87 -7.57 23.30
C ASP A 194 -11.98 -8.52 22.10
N ARG A 195 -12.75 -8.13 21.07
CA ARG A 195 -12.83 -8.88 19.82
C ARG A 195 -11.48 -8.93 19.10
N SER A 196 -10.80 -7.81 18.98
CA SER A 196 -9.48 -7.74 18.32
C SER A 196 -8.45 -8.66 19.01
N VAL A 197 -8.49 -8.75 20.34
CA VAL A 197 -7.66 -9.69 21.12
C VAL A 197 -8.05 -11.15 20.84
N ARG A 198 -9.36 -11.47 20.80
CA ARG A 198 -9.84 -12.83 20.49
C ARG A 198 -9.46 -13.27 19.06
N GLU A 199 -9.52 -12.34 18.10
CA GLU A 199 -9.13 -12.56 16.70
C GLU A 199 -7.62 -12.51 16.49
N LYS A 200 -6.85 -12.28 17.55
CA LYS A 200 -5.38 -12.23 17.54
C LYS A 200 -4.78 -11.16 16.64
N PHE A 201 -5.47 -10.02 16.52
CA PHE A 201 -4.89 -8.86 15.89
C PHE A 201 -3.73 -8.31 16.73
N PHE A 202 -2.75 -7.69 16.05
CA PHE A 202 -1.56 -7.17 16.74
C PHE A 202 -1.83 -5.76 17.25
N ILE A 203 -1.94 -5.60 18.57
CA ILE A 203 -2.16 -4.31 19.22
C ILE A 203 -0.87 -3.87 19.91
N VAL A 204 -0.33 -2.72 19.50
CA VAL A 204 0.92 -2.21 20.08
C VAL A 204 0.86 -0.73 20.42
N LYS A 205 1.74 -0.37 21.36
CA LYS A 205 1.92 1.01 21.82
C LYS A 205 2.97 1.72 20.97
N ASN A 206 2.86 3.05 20.94
CA ASN A 206 3.93 3.90 20.46
C ASN A 206 5.15 3.77 21.38
N THR A 207 6.29 3.34 20.86
CA THR A 207 7.58 3.25 21.55
C THR A 207 8.51 4.42 21.20
N GLY A 208 8.13 5.25 20.22
CA GLY A 208 8.85 6.46 19.83
C GLY A 208 8.39 7.71 20.58
N THR A 209 8.67 8.86 20.01
CA THR A 209 8.22 10.17 20.54
C THR A 209 6.87 10.57 19.93
N ALA A 210 6.25 11.63 20.47
CA ALA A 210 5.02 12.19 19.89
C ALA A 210 5.24 12.75 18.47
N THR A 211 6.44 13.26 18.17
CA THR A 211 6.80 13.81 16.86
C THR A 211 7.40 12.78 15.90
N SER A 212 7.80 11.62 16.40
CA SER A 212 8.37 10.52 15.62
C SER A 212 7.87 9.18 16.20
N PRO A 213 6.59 8.85 16.01
CA PRO A 213 6.01 7.61 16.55
C PRO A 213 6.60 6.38 15.88
N VAL A 214 6.89 5.37 16.69
CA VAL A 214 7.39 4.06 16.27
C VAL A 214 6.49 2.99 16.88
N TYR A 215 6.01 2.06 16.04
CA TYR A 215 5.20 0.92 16.46
C TYR A 215 5.94 -0.37 16.15
N GLU A 216 6.13 -1.22 17.15
CA GLU A 216 6.92 -2.46 17.03
C GLU A 216 6.02 -3.68 17.23
N TYR A 217 6.01 -4.56 16.22
CA TYR A 217 5.15 -5.74 16.18
C TYR A 217 5.96 -7.03 16.22
N LEU A 218 5.51 -7.97 17.03
CA LEU A 218 6.02 -9.34 17.08
C LEU A 218 4.98 -10.27 16.46
N VAL A 219 5.23 -10.73 15.26
CA VAL A 219 4.31 -11.59 14.51
C VAL A 219 4.70 -13.06 14.67
N LYS A 220 3.76 -13.87 15.17
CA LYS A 220 3.86 -15.33 15.25
C LYS A 220 2.61 -15.92 14.61
N PRO A 221 2.67 -16.32 13.32
CA PRO A 221 1.55 -16.87 12.58
C PRO A 221 0.98 -18.15 13.14
#